data_52e98e2c42f58b8c53c9acf212d444a3
#
_entry.id   52e98e2c42f58b8c53c9acf212d444a3
#
_cell.length_a   1.000
_cell.length_b   1.000
_cell.length_c   1.000
_cell.angle_alpha   90.00
_cell.angle_beta   90.00
_cell.angle_gamma   90.00
#
_symmetry.space_group_name_H-M   'P 1'
#
loop_
_entity.id
_entity.type
_entity.pdbx_description
1 polymer ?
#
loop_
_entity_poly.entity_id
_entity_poly.type
_entity_poly.pdbx_seq_one_letter_code
_entity_poly.pdbx_strand_id
1 'polypeptide(L)'
;METRRAILGLVLLLCSVTLWSQTAPSTEEAGTPVSPAQSQAGDQTNQNAQGQQTKRMLWVVPNFAAVSANTQLPPLSTRDKFVLAAKDSFDYSSFVWTGILAAQSWALNSDPEFGQGAAGYARYYGHAFADGVSGTFFTEAIVPTLTHQDPRYYTRGHGGFLRRTGYALSRTFVTKTDSGGTSFNWSEVGGNGLTAALSNAYYPAQERGLSQTFRNWGTQMESAALNNIAKEFWPDVRYKVFRRK
;
A
#
# COMPACT_ATOMS: atom_id res chain seq x y z
N MET A 1 -17.26 -12.45 -16.59
CA MET A 1 -18.38 -12.16 -15.64
C MET A 1 -17.90 -12.07 -14.19
N GLU A 2 -16.82 -12.72 -13.82
CA GLU A 2 -16.28 -12.77 -12.44
C GLU A 2 -15.59 -11.48 -11.99
N THR A 3 -14.85 -10.82 -12.86
CA THR A 3 -14.16 -9.54 -12.54
C THR A 3 -15.10 -8.42 -12.07
N ARG A 4 -16.35 -8.37 -12.59
CA ARG A 4 -17.35 -7.40 -12.13
C ARG A 4 -17.85 -7.67 -10.70
N ARG A 5 -17.86 -8.93 -10.26
CA ARG A 5 -18.28 -9.30 -8.88
C ARG A 5 -17.22 -8.95 -7.85
N ALA A 6 -15.92 -9.09 -8.18
CA ALA A 6 -14.81 -8.71 -7.31
C ALA A 6 -14.75 -7.19 -7.07
N ILE A 7 -14.97 -6.38 -8.12
CA ILE A 7 -14.99 -4.91 -8.00
C ILE A 7 -16.19 -4.43 -7.17
N LEU A 8 -17.36 -5.05 -7.34
CA LEU A 8 -18.57 -4.71 -6.56
C LEU A 8 -18.40 -5.08 -5.08
N GLY A 9 -17.71 -6.20 -4.78
CA GLY A 9 -17.41 -6.63 -3.41
C GLY A 9 -16.49 -5.65 -2.68
N LEU A 10 -15.47 -5.13 -3.35
CA LEU A 10 -14.51 -4.17 -2.77
C LEU A 10 -15.18 -2.82 -2.47
N VAL A 11 -16.08 -2.34 -3.35
CA VAL A 11 -16.82 -1.10 -3.15
C VAL A 11 -17.87 -1.24 -2.03
N LEU A 12 -18.52 -2.38 -1.90
CA LEU A 12 -19.48 -2.66 -0.83
C LEU A 12 -18.82 -2.84 0.54
N LEU A 13 -17.59 -3.40 0.61
CA LEU A 13 -16.84 -3.54 1.86
C LEU A 13 -16.36 -2.17 2.40
N LEU A 14 -16.13 -1.19 1.53
CA LEU A 14 -15.77 0.18 1.91
C LEU A 14 -16.99 0.99 2.39
N CYS A 15 -18.22 0.57 2.08
CA CYS A 15 -19.45 1.26 2.47
C CYS A 15 -20.11 0.75 3.77
N SER A 16 -19.72 -0.42 4.29
CA SER A 16 -20.46 -1.06 5.39
C SER A 16 -19.84 -0.90 6.79
N VAL A 17 -18.80 -0.08 6.95
CA VAL A 17 -18.23 0.21 8.29
C VAL A 17 -18.66 1.60 8.75
N THR A 18 -19.92 1.75 9.10
CA THR A 18 -20.40 2.84 9.95
C THR A 18 -20.89 2.27 11.29
N LEU A 19 -20.50 2.98 12.36
CA LEU A 19 -20.92 2.87 13.76
C LEU A 19 -19.99 2.03 14.66
N TRP A 20 -19.07 2.69 15.35
CA TRP A 20 -19.17 2.93 16.81
C TRP A 20 -18.12 3.96 17.25
N SER A 21 -18.63 5.02 17.88
CA SER A 21 -17.89 6.10 18.52
C SER A 21 -17.65 5.72 19.99
N GLN A 22 -16.43 5.85 20.48
CA GLN A 22 -16.20 6.20 21.90
C GLN A 22 -14.93 7.02 22.05
N THR A 23 -15.08 8.07 22.80
CA THR A 23 -14.15 9.13 23.22
C THR A 23 -13.22 8.69 24.35
N ALA A 24 -11.97 9.17 24.34
CA ALA A 24 -11.16 9.35 25.55
C ALA A 24 -10.09 10.46 25.35
N PRO A 25 -9.64 11.14 26.43
CA PRO A 25 -9.20 12.52 26.39
C PRO A 25 -7.69 12.72 26.25
N SER A 26 -7.33 13.96 25.87
CA SER A 26 -5.99 14.52 25.74
C SER A 26 -5.33 14.75 27.10
N THR A 27 -4.05 14.45 27.22
CA THR A 27 -3.18 14.96 28.30
C THR A 27 -1.97 15.64 27.65
N GLU A 28 -1.79 16.91 27.97
CA GLU A 28 -0.65 17.79 27.67
C GLU A 28 0.48 17.48 28.66
N GLU A 29 1.72 17.34 28.19
CA GLU A 29 2.89 17.42 29.06
C GLU A 29 4.04 18.23 28.46
N ALA A 30 4.67 19.01 29.33
CA ALA A 30 5.56 20.12 29.08
C ALA A 30 6.99 19.70 28.72
N GLY A 31 7.72 20.62 28.01
CA GLY A 31 9.02 20.39 27.44
C GLY A 31 10.20 20.39 28.42
N THR A 32 11.27 19.75 27.97
CA THR A 32 12.64 19.88 28.47
C THR A 32 13.60 20.15 27.31
N PRO A 33 14.67 20.93 27.47
CA PRO A 33 15.54 21.37 26.37
C PRO A 33 16.58 20.30 26.00
N VAL A 34 16.77 20.09 24.70
CA VAL A 34 17.67 19.06 24.12
C VAL A 34 18.92 19.70 23.51
N SER A 35 20.06 19.05 23.74
CA SER A 35 21.43 19.40 23.35
C SER A 35 21.68 19.34 21.82
N PRO A 36 22.59 20.16 21.24
CA PRO A 36 22.66 20.40 19.79
C PRO A 36 23.17 19.27 18.88
N ALA A 37 23.67 18.16 19.42
CA ALA A 37 24.30 17.12 18.60
C ALA A 37 23.32 16.05 18.03
N GLN A 38 22.03 16.09 18.37
CA GLN A 38 21.00 15.15 17.88
C GLN A 38 20.10 15.73 16.78
N SER A 39 20.34 16.98 16.34
CA SER A 39 19.42 17.72 15.49
C SER A 39 19.34 17.25 14.05
N GLN A 40 20.40 16.72 13.45
CA GLN A 40 20.38 16.44 12.00
C GLN A 40 19.62 15.15 11.62
N ALA A 41 19.75 14.07 12.39
CA ALA A 41 19.00 12.85 12.14
C ALA A 41 17.52 12.98 12.56
N GLY A 42 17.25 13.75 13.60
CA GLY A 42 15.90 14.06 14.06
C GLY A 42 15.14 14.98 13.11
N ASP A 43 15.81 15.93 12.48
CA ASP A 43 15.20 16.88 11.55
C ASP A 43 14.76 16.22 10.25
N GLN A 44 15.54 15.30 9.69
CA GLN A 44 15.13 14.55 8.49
C GLN A 44 13.94 13.62 8.76
N THR A 45 13.90 12.99 9.94
CA THR A 45 12.77 12.13 10.34
C THR A 45 11.50 12.97 10.57
N ASN A 46 11.62 14.15 11.14
CA ASN A 46 10.49 15.05 11.36
C ASN A 46 10.00 15.71 10.07
N GLN A 47 10.89 16.09 9.15
CA GLN A 47 10.51 16.63 7.84
C GLN A 47 9.81 15.59 6.99
N ASN A 48 10.28 14.33 6.99
CA ASN A 48 9.61 13.22 6.34
C ASN A 48 8.21 12.96 6.93
N ALA A 49 8.06 13.11 8.25
CA ALA A 49 6.76 12.91 8.92
C ALA A 49 5.76 14.05 8.63
N GLN A 50 6.22 15.29 8.47
CA GLN A 50 5.36 16.46 8.18
C GLN A 50 4.75 16.42 6.76
N GLY A 51 5.45 15.83 5.79
CA GLY A 51 4.97 15.73 4.41
C GLY A 51 4.18 14.46 4.10
N GLN A 52 4.18 13.48 4.98
CA GLN A 52 3.46 12.24 4.79
C GLN A 52 1.96 12.40 5.09
N GLN A 53 1.12 11.63 4.39
CA GLN A 53 -0.27 11.43 4.77
C GLN A 53 -0.36 10.65 6.10
N THR A 54 -1.58 10.38 6.57
CA THR A 54 -1.77 9.48 7.71
C THR A 54 -1.16 8.11 7.41
N LYS A 55 -0.49 7.54 8.40
CA LYS A 55 0.17 6.23 8.29
C LYS A 55 -0.77 5.10 7.88
N ARG A 56 -2.07 5.25 8.12
CA ARG A 56 -3.10 4.25 7.80
C ARG A 56 -4.37 4.92 7.28
N MET A 57 -5.01 4.30 6.29
CA MET A 57 -6.35 4.63 5.83
C MET A 57 -7.36 3.77 6.58
N LEU A 58 -8.42 4.38 7.15
CA LEU A 58 -9.44 3.70 7.96
C LEU A 58 -8.86 2.81 9.07
N TRP A 59 -7.64 3.12 9.58
CA TRP A 59 -6.86 2.37 10.55
C TRP A 59 -6.45 0.93 10.14
N VAL A 60 -6.88 0.45 9.01
CA VAL A 60 -6.69 -0.94 8.55
C VAL A 60 -5.78 -1.04 7.34
N VAL A 61 -5.81 -0.07 6.40
CA VAL A 61 -5.00 -0.13 5.19
C VAL A 61 -3.69 0.63 5.42
N PRO A 62 -2.52 0.01 5.23
CA PRO A 62 -1.22 0.67 5.33
C PRO A 62 -1.10 1.84 4.34
N ASN A 63 -0.49 2.95 4.74
CA ASN A 63 -0.35 4.15 3.93
C ASN A 63 0.96 4.89 4.21
N PHE A 64 2.03 4.17 4.54
CA PHE A 64 3.30 4.78 4.92
C PHE A 64 4.01 5.46 3.75
N ALA A 65 3.80 4.98 2.54
CA ALA A 65 4.41 5.51 1.33
C ALA A 65 3.67 6.72 0.71
N ALA A 66 2.56 7.20 1.29
CA ALA A 66 1.80 8.31 0.71
C ALA A 66 2.27 9.69 1.21
N VAL A 67 2.50 10.60 0.26
CA VAL A 67 2.93 12.00 0.49
C VAL A 67 1.77 12.95 0.23
N SER A 68 1.60 13.94 1.10
CA SER A 68 0.55 14.95 0.98
C SER A 68 0.72 15.83 -0.26
N ALA A 69 -0.38 16.41 -0.73
CA ALA A 69 -0.35 17.33 -1.86
C ALA A 69 0.57 18.53 -1.59
N ASN A 70 1.22 19.03 -2.64
CA ASN A 70 2.14 20.16 -2.63
C ASN A 70 3.38 19.98 -1.72
N THR A 71 3.71 18.76 -1.36
CA THR A 71 4.90 18.45 -0.57
C THR A 71 5.97 17.83 -1.45
N GLN A 72 7.20 18.32 -1.31
CA GLN A 72 8.40 17.68 -1.87
C GLN A 72 9.26 17.22 -0.70
N LEU A 73 9.55 15.93 -0.68
CA LEU A 73 10.41 15.33 0.33
C LEU A 73 11.78 15.01 -0.28
N PRO A 74 12.85 15.04 0.52
CA PRO A 74 14.16 14.58 0.06
C PRO A 74 14.08 13.12 -0.40
N PRO A 75 14.96 12.70 -1.33
CA PRO A 75 15.02 11.31 -1.78
C PRO A 75 15.28 10.38 -0.60
N LEU A 76 14.69 9.18 -0.65
CA LEU A 76 14.95 8.15 0.35
C LEU A 76 16.32 7.51 0.11
N SER A 77 17.09 7.33 1.17
CA SER A 77 18.27 6.47 1.11
C SER A 77 17.84 5.01 0.88
N THR A 78 18.78 4.18 0.40
CA THR A 78 18.53 2.73 0.28
C THR A 78 18.02 2.13 1.59
N ARG A 79 18.64 2.49 2.72
CA ARG A 79 18.20 2.05 4.05
C ARG A 79 16.75 2.45 4.33
N ASP A 80 16.38 3.69 4.01
CA ASP A 80 15.02 4.20 4.28
C ASP A 80 13.97 3.50 3.41
N LYS A 81 14.29 3.12 2.17
CA LYS A 81 13.44 2.31 1.30
C LYS A 81 13.16 0.94 1.93
N PHE A 82 14.18 0.27 2.45
CA PHE A 82 14.01 -1.01 3.16
C PHE A 82 13.24 -0.86 4.47
N VAL A 83 13.48 0.20 5.23
CA VAL A 83 12.72 0.51 6.45
C VAL A 83 11.25 0.81 6.14
N LEU A 84 10.98 1.52 5.04
CA LEU A 84 9.61 1.77 4.56
C LEU A 84 8.90 0.45 4.24
N ALA A 85 9.49 -0.39 3.41
CA ALA A 85 8.96 -1.69 3.04
C ALA A 85 8.72 -2.60 4.25
N ALA A 86 9.64 -2.59 5.23
CA ALA A 86 9.46 -3.35 6.46
C ALA A 86 8.28 -2.81 7.31
N LYS A 87 8.13 -1.49 7.41
CA LYS A 87 6.99 -0.88 8.11
C LYS A 87 5.66 -1.20 7.44
N ASP A 88 5.61 -1.12 6.11
CA ASP A 88 4.40 -1.45 5.34
C ASP A 88 4.06 -2.94 5.45
N SER A 89 5.06 -3.84 5.39
CA SER A 89 4.84 -5.29 5.47
C SER A 89 4.45 -5.78 6.86
N PHE A 90 5.07 -5.23 7.93
CA PHE A 90 4.97 -5.78 9.29
C PHE A 90 4.21 -4.87 10.28
N ASP A 91 3.48 -3.88 9.79
CA ASP A 91 2.51 -3.15 10.61
C ASP A 91 1.29 -4.03 10.93
N TYR A 92 0.69 -3.85 12.10
CA TYR A 92 -0.50 -4.63 12.47
C TYR A 92 -1.63 -4.51 11.45
N SER A 93 -1.75 -3.36 10.79
CA SER A 93 -2.77 -3.13 9.78
C SER A 93 -2.58 -4.01 8.54
N SER A 94 -1.34 -4.36 8.20
CA SER A 94 -1.02 -5.27 7.10
C SER A 94 -1.48 -6.70 7.41
N PHE A 95 -1.29 -7.16 8.64
CA PHE A 95 -1.81 -8.46 9.08
C PHE A 95 -3.35 -8.51 9.03
N VAL A 96 -4.02 -7.46 9.50
CA VAL A 96 -5.49 -7.38 9.47
C VAL A 96 -5.99 -7.29 8.03
N TRP A 97 -5.37 -6.47 7.20
CA TRP A 97 -5.74 -6.33 5.79
C TRP A 97 -5.55 -7.63 5.01
N THR A 98 -4.41 -8.29 5.18
CA THR A 98 -4.15 -9.61 4.60
C THR A 98 -5.20 -10.63 5.05
N GLY A 99 -5.58 -10.61 6.34
CA GLY A 99 -6.64 -11.47 6.87
C GLY A 99 -8.00 -11.25 6.19
N ILE A 100 -8.36 -10.01 5.92
CA ILE A 100 -9.60 -9.65 5.19
C ILE A 100 -9.53 -10.17 3.75
N LEU A 101 -8.43 -9.94 3.04
CA LEU A 101 -8.25 -10.42 1.66
C LEU A 101 -8.24 -11.95 1.58
N ALA A 102 -7.54 -12.61 2.50
CA ALA A 102 -7.51 -14.05 2.59
C ALA A 102 -8.91 -14.65 2.90
N ALA A 103 -9.67 -14.00 3.79
CA ALA A 103 -11.04 -14.41 4.10
C ALA A 103 -11.97 -14.27 2.87
N GLN A 104 -11.80 -13.20 2.10
CA GLN A 104 -12.54 -13.01 0.85
C GLN A 104 -12.19 -14.11 -0.17
N SER A 105 -10.91 -14.37 -0.41
CA SER A 105 -10.45 -15.40 -1.35
C SER A 105 -10.91 -16.80 -0.92
N TRP A 106 -10.83 -17.11 0.39
CA TRP A 106 -11.33 -18.34 0.97
C TRP A 106 -12.85 -18.50 0.81
N ALA A 107 -13.63 -17.47 1.08
CA ALA A 107 -15.09 -17.49 0.93
C ALA A 107 -15.54 -17.63 -0.52
N LEU A 108 -14.78 -17.10 -1.47
CA LEU A 108 -15.02 -17.22 -2.91
C LEU A 108 -14.43 -18.49 -3.50
N ASN A 109 -13.70 -19.30 -2.69
CA ASN A 109 -12.97 -20.48 -3.16
C ASN A 109 -12.10 -20.18 -4.38
N SER A 110 -11.33 -19.09 -4.30
CA SER A 110 -10.54 -18.57 -5.44
C SER A 110 -9.46 -19.56 -5.89
N ASP A 111 -8.87 -20.26 -4.93
CA ASP A 111 -7.85 -21.28 -5.15
C ASP A 111 -8.32 -22.59 -4.48
N PRO A 112 -9.12 -23.43 -5.20
CA PRO A 112 -9.74 -24.62 -4.62
C PRO A 112 -8.74 -25.61 -3.99
N GLU A 113 -7.49 -25.62 -4.45
CA GLU A 113 -6.39 -26.47 -3.96
C GLU A 113 -6.04 -26.19 -2.49
N PHE A 114 -6.33 -24.99 -1.99
CA PHE A 114 -6.11 -24.67 -0.58
C PHE A 114 -7.15 -25.33 0.33
N GLY A 115 -8.29 -25.73 -0.22
CA GLY A 115 -9.40 -26.34 0.51
C GLY A 115 -10.18 -25.35 1.35
N GLN A 116 -11.11 -25.89 2.13
CA GLN A 116 -12.01 -25.12 2.97
C GLN A 116 -11.74 -25.37 4.48
N GLY A 117 -12.51 -24.70 5.34
CA GLY A 117 -12.34 -24.76 6.79
C GLY A 117 -11.13 -23.99 7.31
N ALA A 118 -10.79 -24.15 8.56
CA ALA A 118 -9.70 -23.41 9.23
C ALA A 118 -8.33 -23.64 8.59
N ALA A 119 -8.03 -24.88 8.16
CA ALA A 119 -6.78 -25.22 7.49
C ALA A 119 -6.68 -24.57 6.10
N GLY A 120 -7.80 -24.54 5.35
CA GLY A 120 -7.88 -23.81 4.08
C GLY A 120 -7.62 -22.32 4.28
N TYR A 121 -8.34 -21.69 5.21
CA TYR A 121 -8.12 -20.28 5.52
C TYR A 121 -6.65 -19.95 5.89
N ALA A 122 -6.02 -20.81 6.69
CA ALA A 122 -4.62 -20.62 7.06
C ALA A 122 -3.67 -20.66 5.84
N ARG A 123 -3.96 -21.49 4.84
CA ARG A 123 -3.21 -21.53 3.59
C ARG A 123 -3.42 -20.28 2.76
N TYR A 124 -4.68 -19.83 2.56
CA TYR A 124 -4.97 -18.55 1.91
C TYR A 124 -4.25 -17.38 2.60
N TYR A 125 -4.30 -17.33 3.93
CA TYR A 125 -3.62 -16.28 4.70
C TYR A 125 -2.10 -16.33 4.52
N GLY A 126 -1.49 -17.51 4.65
CA GLY A 126 -0.03 -17.66 4.53
C GLY A 126 0.49 -17.26 3.15
N HIS A 127 -0.20 -17.66 2.08
CA HIS A 127 0.16 -17.30 0.71
C HIS A 127 -0.06 -15.81 0.44
N ALA A 128 -1.21 -15.25 0.83
CA ALA A 128 -1.48 -13.82 0.69
C ALA A 128 -0.48 -12.96 1.48
N PHE A 129 -0.05 -13.42 2.66
CA PHE A 129 0.98 -12.72 3.45
C PHE A 129 2.35 -12.78 2.77
N ALA A 130 2.75 -13.94 2.25
CA ALA A 130 4.00 -14.10 1.52
C ALA A 130 4.04 -13.23 0.24
N ASP A 131 2.94 -13.21 -0.52
CA ASP A 131 2.79 -12.34 -1.69
C ASP A 131 2.84 -10.86 -1.30
N GLY A 132 2.15 -10.46 -0.23
CA GLY A 132 2.13 -9.09 0.26
C GLY A 132 3.53 -8.61 0.69
N VAL A 133 4.23 -9.40 1.50
CA VAL A 133 5.59 -9.06 1.96
C VAL A 133 6.55 -9.00 0.78
N SER A 134 6.60 -10.03 -0.06
CA SER A 134 7.51 -10.04 -1.22
C SER A 134 7.21 -8.91 -2.20
N GLY A 135 5.92 -8.65 -2.46
CA GLY A 135 5.47 -7.54 -3.31
C GLY A 135 5.94 -6.20 -2.78
N THR A 136 5.71 -5.91 -1.50
CA THR A 136 6.14 -4.67 -0.87
C THR A 136 7.67 -4.50 -0.93
N PHE A 137 8.44 -5.56 -0.63
CA PHE A 137 9.90 -5.46 -0.72
C PHE A 137 10.39 -5.26 -2.16
N PHE A 138 9.79 -5.89 -3.16
CA PHE A 138 10.16 -5.66 -4.55
C PHE A 138 9.77 -4.26 -5.03
N THR A 139 8.55 -3.78 -4.71
CA THR A 139 8.04 -2.50 -5.21
C THR A 139 8.53 -1.29 -4.44
N GLU A 140 8.87 -1.41 -3.15
CA GLU A 140 9.26 -0.27 -2.31
C GLU A 140 10.75 -0.23 -1.94
N ALA A 141 11.46 -1.36 -2.00
CA ALA A 141 12.87 -1.43 -1.59
C ALA A 141 13.81 -1.89 -2.70
N ILE A 142 13.68 -3.11 -3.19
CA ILE A 142 14.68 -3.74 -4.06
C ILE A 142 14.73 -3.05 -5.43
N VAL A 143 13.62 -3.07 -6.17
CA VAL A 143 13.59 -2.48 -7.52
C VAL A 143 13.80 -0.96 -7.48
N PRO A 144 13.16 -0.18 -6.56
CA PRO A 144 13.43 1.25 -6.46
C PRO A 144 14.89 1.59 -6.15
N THR A 145 15.59 0.75 -5.40
CA THR A 145 17.02 0.94 -5.12
C THR A 145 17.85 0.73 -6.38
N LEU A 146 17.56 -0.33 -7.14
CA LEU A 146 18.29 -0.66 -8.37
C LEU A 146 18.03 0.33 -9.50
N THR A 147 16.82 0.87 -9.57
CA THR A 147 16.38 1.78 -10.64
C THR A 147 16.43 3.26 -10.25
N HIS A 148 16.93 3.58 -9.04
CA HIS A 148 16.97 4.94 -8.50
C HIS A 148 15.61 5.65 -8.53
N GLN A 149 14.53 4.93 -8.16
CA GLN A 149 13.16 5.42 -8.13
C GLN A 149 12.70 5.69 -6.70
N ASP A 150 11.84 6.70 -6.56
CA ASP A 150 11.17 6.99 -5.29
C ASP A 150 9.87 6.16 -5.20
N PRO A 151 9.76 5.23 -4.24
CA PRO A 151 8.58 4.37 -4.11
C PRO A 151 7.35 5.10 -3.56
N ARG A 152 7.48 6.36 -3.14
CA ARG A 152 6.40 7.12 -2.53
C ARG A 152 5.37 7.59 -3.56
N TYR A 153 4.09 7.50 -3.17
CA TYR A 153 3.00 8.07 -3.94
C TYR A 153 2.81 9.55 -3.58
N TYR A 154 2.95 10.43 -4.56
CA TYR A 154 2.76 11.88 -4.40
C TYR A 154 1.34 12.26 -4.82
N THR A 155 0.53 12.67 -3.84
CA THR A 155 -0.86 13.09 -4.05
C THR A 155 -0.92 14.36 -4.90
N ARG A 156 -1.79 14.38 -5.90
CA ARG A 156 -2.06 15.59 -6.67
C ARG A 156 -2.91 16.59 -5.87
N GLY A 157 -3.98 16.12 -5.23
CA GLY A 157 -4.82 16.88 -4.31
C GLY A 157 -5.68 17.99 -4.92
N HIS A 158 -5.56 18.28 -6.22
CA HIS A 158 -6.31 19.33 -6.90
C HIS A 158 -6.81 18.92 -8.28
N GLY A 159 -7.89 19.56 -8.74
CA GLY A 159 -8.58 19.24 -10.00
C GLY A 159 -9.85 18.43 -9.80
N GLY A 160 -10.60 18.21 -10.86
CA GLY A 160 -11.83 17.43 -10.85
C GLY A 160 -11.57 15.92 -10.67
N PHE A 161 -12.62 15.18 -10.31
CA PHE A 161 -12.56 13.74 -10.04
C PHE A 161 -11.86 12.93 -11.15
N LEU A 162 -12.29 13.08 -12.40
CA LEU A 162 -11.71 12.33 -13.53
C LEU A 162 -10.23 12.64 -13.74
N ARG A 163 -9.82 13.90 -13.56
CA ARG A 163 -8.43 14.31 -13.74
C ARG A 163 -7.53 13.73 -12.65
N ARG A 164 -8.00 13.68 -11.42
CA ARG A 164 -7.28 13.07 -10.29
C ARG A 164 -7.23 11.55 -10.42
N THR A 165 -8.32 10.92 -10.82
CA THR A 165 -8.36 9.47 -11.10
C THR A 165 -7.39 9.11 -12.24
N GLY A 166 -7.40 9.85 -13.35
CA GLY A 166 -6.43 9.64 -14.43
C GLY A 166 -4.98 9.82 -13.98
N TYR A 167 -4.72 10.80 -13.11
CA TYR A 167 -3.40 10.98 -12.51
C TYR A 167 -3.03 9.76 -11.64
N ALA A 168 -3.90 9.32 -10.74
CA ALA A 168 -3.64 8.17 -9.87
C ALA A 168 -3.35 6.89 -10.66
N LEU A 169 -4.14 6.63 -11.72
CA LEU A 169 -3.91 5.50 -12.62
C LEU A 169 -2.57 5.63 -13.36
N SER A 170 -2.21 6.83 -13.82
CA SER A 170 -0.93 7.05 -14.51
C SER A 170 0.28 6.76 -13.60
N ARG A 171 0.13 6.92 -12.28
CA ARG A 171 1.20 6.67 -11.30
C ARG A 171 1.56 5.18 -11.19
N THR A 172 0.71 4.28 -11.64
CA THR A 172 1.04 2.86 -11.77
C THR A 172 2.17 2.63 -12.80
N PHE A 173 2.22 3.47 -13.83
CA PHE A 173 3.21 3.34 -14.92
C PHE A 173 4.28 4.42 -14.93
N VAL A 174 4.10 5.51 -14.18
CA VAL A 174 5.04 6.64 -14.13
C VAL A 174 5.32 7.01 -12.68
N THR A 175 6.57 7.03 -12.28
CA THR A 175 6.99 7.39 -10.92
C THR A 175 8.03 8.51 -10.91
N LYS A 176 8.36 9.02 -9.73
CA LYS A 176 9.48 9.94 -9.53
C LYS A 176 10.79 9.16 -9.41
N THR A 177 11.88 9.78 -9.85
CA THR A 177 13.24 9.32 -9.59
C THR A 177 13.77 9.96 -8.31
N ASP A 178 14.80 9.37 -7.72
CA ASP A 178 15.50 9.95 -6.55
C ASP A 178 16.12 11.34 -6.86
N SER A 179 16.39 11.62 -8.16
CA SER A 179 16.85 12.95 -8.62
C SER A 179 15.71 13.98 -8.82
N GLY A 180 14.44 13.61 -8.54
CA GLY A 180 13.29 14.49 -8.68
C GLY A 180 12.64 14.50 -10.08
N GLY A 181 13.20 13.80 -11.05
CA GLY A 181 12.63 13.59 -12.37
C GLY A 181 11.44 12.64 -12.39
N THR A 182 11.01 12.24 -13.58
CA THR A 182 9.99 11.22 -13.81
C THR A 182 10.53 10.14 -14.73
N SER A 183 10.15 8.89 -14.48
CA SER A 183 10.51 7.74 -15.30
C SER A 183 9.37 6.73 -15.38
N PHE A 184 9.50 5.76 -16.29
CA PHE A 184 8.64 4.59 -16.26
C PHE A 184 8.77 3.88 -14.90
N ASN A 185 7.66 3.44 -14.30
CA ASN A 185 7.62 2.86 -12.96
C ASN A 185 8.06 1.39 -12.96
N TRP A 186 9.37 1.17 -13.09
CA TRP A 186 9.96 -0.16 -13.00
C TRP A 186 9.68 -0.81 -11.64
N SER A 187 9.61 0.01 -10.59
CA SER A 187 9.34 -0.46 -9.23
C SER A 187 7.98 -1.15 -9.13
N GLU A 188 6.93 -0.53 -9.67
CA GLU A 188 5.58 -1.08 -9.63
C GLU A 188 5.41 -2.22 -10.65
N VAL A 189 5.75 -1.95 -11.92
CA VAL A 189 5.53 -2.90 -13.02
C VAL A 189 6.45 -4.11 -12.90
N GLY A 190 7.74 -3.87 -12.73
CA GLY A 190 8.74 -4.94 -12.60
C GLY A 190 8.68 -5.64 -11.24
N GLY A 191 8.50 -4.88 -10.15
CA GLY A 191 8.40 -5.42 -8.80
C GLY A 191 7.23 -6.40 -8.64
N ASN A 192 6.04 -6.01 -9.12
CA ASN A 192 4.87 -6.91 -9.14
C ASN A 192 5.09 -8.12 -10.06
N GLY A 193 5.80 -7.95 -11.17
CA GLY A 193 6.18 -9.06 -12.05
C GLY A 193 7.10 -10.06 -11.37
N LEU A 194 8.10 -9.57 -10.62
CA LEU A 194 9.00 -10.41 -9.82
C LEU A 194 8.24 -11.14 -8.70
N THR A 195 7.29 -10.47 -8.04
CA THR A 195 6.42 -11.09 -7.02
C THR A 195 5.60 -12.22 -7.62
N ALA A 196 4.93 -11.97 -8.75
CA ALA A 196 4.14 -12.99 -9.43
C ALA A 196 4.99 -14.19 -9.91
N ALA A 197 6.22 -13.94 -10.34
CA ALA A 197 7.16 -15.00 -10.69
C ALA A 197 7.62 -15.79 -9.45
N LEU A 198 7.89 -15.11 -8.33
CA LEU A 198 8.27 -15.74 -7.07
C LEU A 198 7.15 -16.61 -6.50
N SER A 199 5.89 -16.22 -6.66
CA SER A 199 4.72 -16.98 -6.21
C SER A 199 4.70 -18.40 -6.79
N ASN A 200 5.21 -18.60 -8.01
CA ASN A 200 5.34 -19.95 -8.59
C ASN A 200 6.21 -20.90 -7.76
N ALA A 201 7.09 -20.39 -6.89
CA ALA A 201 7.96 -21.24 -6.09
C ALA A 201 7.20 -21.94 -4.94
N TYR A 202 6.15 -21.29 -4.41
CA TYR A 202 5.45 -21.80 -3.22
C TYR A 202 3.94 -22.06 -3.41
N TYR A 203 3.34 -21.66 -4.53
CA TYR A 203 1.96 -22.03 -4.83
C TYR A 203 1.84 -23.50 -5.24
N PRO A 204 0.65 -24.15 -5.12
CA PRO A 204 0.41 -25.51 -5.60
C PRO A 204 0.71 -25.65 -7.09
N ALA A 205 1.06 -26.88 -7.53
CA ALA A 205 1.49 -27.12 -8.92
C ALA A 205 0.43 -26.71 -9.97
N GLN A 206 -0.85 -26.81 -9.63
CA GLN A 206 -1.98 -26.45 -10.48
C GLN A 206 -2.09 -24.92 -10.68
N GLU A 207 -1.60 -24.14 -9.69
CA GLU A 207 -1.59 -22.68 -9.71
C GLU A 207 -0.27 -22.09 -10.23
N ARG A 208 0.60 -22.92 -10.82
CA ARG A 208 1.88 -22.51 -11.39
C ARG A 208 1.80 -22.40 -12.90
N GLY A 209 2.73 -21.65 -13.48
CA GLY A 209 2.90 -21.54 -14.92
C GLY A 209 2.75 -20.10 -15.44
N LEU A 210 3.14 -19.90 -16.69
CA LEU A 210 3.19 -18.56 -17.28
C LEU A 210 1.83 -17.87 -17.30
N SER A 211 0.77 -18.59 -17.67
CA SER A 211 -0.59 -17.99 -17.70
C SER A 211 -1.03 -17.50 -16.32
N GLN A 212 -0.75 -18.28 -15.28
CA GLN A 212 -1.06 -17.93 -13.91
C GLN A 212 -0.21 -16.74 -13.43
N THR A 213 1.08 -16.78 -13.75
CA THR A 213 1.99 -15.65 -13.44
C THR A 213 1.51 -14.35 -14.04
N PHE A 214 1.12 -14.34 -15.32
CA PHE A 214 0.57 -13.15 -15.95
C PHE A 214 -0.76 -12.71 -15.36
N ARG A 215 -1.63 -13.64 -14.99
CA ARG A 215 -2.89 -13.34 -14.31
C ARG A 215 -2.63 -12.71 -12.94
N ASN A 216 -1.75 -13.29 -12.13
CA ASN A 216 -1.38 -12.78 -10.81
C ASN A 216 -0.72 -11.40 -10.92
N TRP A 217 0.19 -11.22 -11.89
CA TRP A 217 0.78 -9.92 -12.17
C TRP A 217 -0.27 -8.87 -12.53
N GLY A 218 -1.20 -9.19 -13.45
CA GLY A 218 -2.31 -8.32 -13.82
C GLY A 218 -3.18 -7.93 -12.61
N THR A 219 -3.50 -8.88 -11.73
CA THR A 219 -4.26 -8.64 -10.51
C THR A 219 -3.50 -7.72 -9.53
N GLN A 220 -2.19 -7.91 -9.40
CA GLN A 220 -1.36 -7.02 -8.57
C GLN A 220 -1.30 -5.60 -9.15
N MET A 221 -1.16 -5.46 -10.47
CA MET A 221 -1.20 -4.15 -11.15
C MET A 221 -2.57 -3.45 -10.99
N GLU A 222 -3.67 -4.19 -11.07
CA GLU A 222 -5.01 -3.67 -10.80
C GLU A 222 -5.13 -3.20 -9.35
N SER A 223 -4.67 -4.00 -8.39
CA SER A 223 -4.65 -3.67 -6.97
C SER A 223 -3.81 -2.42 -6.69
N ALA A 224 -2.64 -2.29 -7.31
CA ALA A 224 -1.79 -1.11 -7.23
C ALA A 224 -2.48 0.15 -7.77
N ALA A 225 -3.16 0.04 -8.90
CA ALA A 225 -3.93 1.14 -9.49
C ALA A 225 -5.08 1.60 -8.57
N LEU A 226 -5.81 0.65 -7.98
CA LEU A 226 -6.87 0.95 -7.00
C LEU A 226 -6.33 1.57 -5.73
N ASN A 227 -5.19 1.10 -5.23
CA ASN A 227 -4.51 1.66 -4.07
C ASN A 227 -4.04 3.10 -4.34
N ASN A 228 -3.53 3.39 -5.54
CA ASN A 228 -3.17 4.75 -5.95
C ASN A 228 -4.40 5.69 -5.98
N ILE A 229 -5.54 5.21 -6.46
CA ILE A 229 -6.81 5.97 -6.38
C ILE A 229 -7.19 6.21 -4.93
N ALA A 230 -7.11 5.19 -4.08
CA ALA A 230 -7.41 5.34 -2.65
C ALA A 230 -6.48 6.37 -1.97
N LYS A 231 -5.16 6.29 -2.21
CA LYS A 231 -4.18 7.27 -1.71
C LYS A 231 -4.47 8.69 -2.19
N GLU A 232 -4.89 8.86 -3.47
CA GLU A 232 -5.23 10.17 -4.04
C GLU A 232 -6.43 10.83 -3.36
N PHE A 233 -7.47 10.08 -3.07
CA PHE A 233 -8.71 10.61 -2.50
C PHE A 233 -8.79 10.50 -0.97
N TRP A 234 -7.85 9.81 -0.33
CA TRP A 234 -7.86 9.64 1.12
C TRP A 234 -7.92 10.95 1.92
N PRO A 235 -7.18 12.01 1.56
CA PRO A 235 -7.29 13.30 2.27
C PRO A 235 -8.71 13.88 2.25
N ASP A 236 -9.43 13.74 1.12
CA ASP A 236 -10.81 14.26 0.98
C ASP A 236 -11.80 13.44 1.82
N VAL A 237 -11.66 12.11 1.78
CA VAL A 237 -12.47 11.20 2.60
C VAL A 237 -12.25 11.49 4.08
N ARG A 238 -10.99 11.60 4.49
CA ARG A 238 -10.62 11.91 5.88
C ARG A 238 -11.23 13.23 6.33
N TYR A 239 -11.12 14.28 5.51
CA TYR A 239 -11.68 15.59 5.83
C TYR A 239 -13.21 15.53 5.99
N LYS A 240 -13.92 14.86 5.08
CA LYS A 240 -15.38 14.76 5.13
C LYS A 240 -15.89 13.91 6.28
N VAL A 241 -15.20 12.80 6.59
CA VAL A 241 -15.66 11.82 7.60
C VAL A 241 -15.26 12.22 9.02
N PHE A 242 -14.03 12.73 9.22
CA PHE A 242 -13.48 12.92 10.56
C PHE A 242 -13.43 14.38 11.02
N ARG A 243 -13.64 15.35 10.15
CA ARG A 243 -13.61 16.77 10.49
C ARG A 243 -15.00 17.45 10.52
N ARG A 244 -16.06 16.68 10.36
CA ARG A 244 -17.43 17.13 10.59
C ARG A 244 -17.77 17.04 12.08
N LYS A 245 -17.09 17.84 12.90
CA LYS A 245 -17.53 18.22 14.23
C LYS A 245 -17.33 19.72 14.38
#